data_16c65a648ac246790cddfa0ddc7ad39f
#
_entry.id   16c65a648ac246790cddfa0ddc7ad39f
#
_cell.length_a   1.000
_cell.length_b   1.000
_cell.length_c   1.000
_cell.angle_alpha   90.00
_cell.angle_beta   90.00
_cell.angle_gamma   90.00
#
_symmetry.space_group_name_H-M   'P 1'
#
loop_
_entity.id
_entity.type
_entity.pdbx_description
1 polymer ?
#
loop_
_entity_poly.entity_id
_entity_poly.type
_entity_poly.pdbx_seq_one_letter_code
_entity_poly.pdbx_strand_id
1 'polypeptide(L)'
;MLGEAGAERTGIAAAAAAAERRNVRRFIGCNCTARRDCAILSVMQVQRSAPVYDVVVIGSGAGGGTAVKVLTDLGVKVALLEAGGMLNPAKDFKEHMWPYQVGHRGAGDQAESYFGRKDFGYFGAPNGYWEIEGEPYTVAEGQNFRWFRSRIIGGRTNHYGRITLRFADYDFKPYSRDGLGTDWPISYDDVAPYYDKAEAFIGVTGSKEGIRSAPDGKFLPPAAPRVHELLVQKACGRLSIPCVPARLAVITQAHNGRVACHFCGQCGRGCVTASNYSSSQVQIFPAMKSGRLTIFTNAMARELITNGEGKVSAVSYIDKATRAEKQIRCRAVIVAASACETSRLLLNSKGPRHPNGLANSSGVVGRFLTDTTGFSMSGYIPALAGMKKHDTDGIGGGHVYMPWWLWDKQKDVGFPRGYHIEVGGGYGMPGVGSFYGATRRHEGYGAALKKKIREEYGCFVGFAGRGEMIPNEKTFCEIDPTVVDRWGIPVLRFHFAWSDHEVRQVEHMRNTFAEIIEKMGGEVVGDKRAGGISVGGEIIHELGTVRMGDDPKTSALNKYSQAHEVKNLFVADAASFVSNPDKNPTLTICALSWRTSEYLAEEMRKGNV
;
A
#
# COMPACT_ATOMS: atom_id res chain seq x y z
N MET A 1 -37.53 -36.21 -27.09
CA MET A 1 -36.78 -37.38 -27.57
C MET A 1 -35.38 -37.26 -27.01
N LEU A 2 -35.14 -38.14 -26.07
CA LEU A 2 -33.88 -38.36 -25.38
C LEU A 2 -32.93 -39.15 -26.28
N GLY A 3 -31.62 -38.94 -26.22
CA GLY A 3 -30.61 -39.75 -26.86
C GLY A 3 -29.22 -39.36 -26.43
N GLU A 4 -28.75 -40.01 -25.42
CA GLU A 4 -27.42 -40.55 -25.11
C GLU A 4 -26.20 -39.94 -25.79
N ALA A 5 -25.26 -39.40 -24.96
CA ALA A 5 -23.81 -39.50 -25.13
C ALA A 5 -23.11 -39.30 -23.78
N GLY A 6 -23.11 -40.35 -22.98
CA GLY A 6 -22.20 -40.50 -21.85
C GLY A 6 -21.36 -41.74 -22.12
N ALA A 7 -20.05 -41.57 -22.25
CA ALA A 7 -18.98 -42.53 -22.01
C ALA A 7 -17.77 -42.26 -22.95
N GLU A 8 -16.87 -41.38 -22.50
CA GLU A 8 -15.45 -41.40 -22.98
C GLU A 8 -14.62 -40.37 -22.18
N ARG A 9 -14.50 -40.56 -20.86
CA ARG A 9 -13.56 -39.78 -20.03
C ARG A 9 -12.94 -40.56 -18.85
N THR A 10 -12.81 -41.87 -18.98
CA THR A 10 -12.14 -42.66 -17.94
C THR A 10 -10.88 -43.41 -18.43
N GLY A 11 -10.41 -43.16 -19.66
CA GLY A 11 -9.28 -43.88 -20.25
C GLY A 11 -7.89 -43.22 -20.11
N ILE A 12 -7.79 -41.93 -19.76
CA ILE A 12 -6.51 -41.22 -19.85
C ILE A 12 -5.80 -41.08 -18.47
N ALA A 13 -6.51 -41.21 -17.37
CA ALA A 13 -5.91 -41.11 -16.03
C ALA A 13 -5.21 -42.42 -15.57
N ALA A 14 -5.53 -43.54 -16.15
CA ALA A 14 -4.93 -44.84 -15.80
C ALA A 14 -3.59 -45.14 -16.51
N ALA A 15 -3.29 -44.48 -17.62
CA ALA A 15 -2.06 -44.68 -18.37
C ALA A 15 -0.85 -43.91 -17.81
N ALA A 16 -1.07 -42.81 -17.11
CA ALA A 16 0.02 -42.01 -16.50
C ALA A 16 0.57 -42.65 -15.22
N ALA A 17 -0.26 -43.34 -14.45
CA ALA A 17 0.15 -44.01 -13.20
C ALA A 17 0.92 -45.35 -13.45
N ALA A 18 0.83 -45.92 -14.63
CA ALA A 18 1.53 -47.15 -14.97
C ALA A 18 2.94 -46.93 -15.55
N ALA A 19 3.24 -45.74 -16.05
CA ALA A 19 4.57 -45.40 -16.59
C ALA A 19 5.60 -45.07 -15.49
N GLU A 20 5.16 -44.57 -14.34
CA GLU A 20 6.05 -44.22 -13.22
C GLU A 20 6.49 -45.45 -12.40
N ARG A 21 5.81 -46.58 -12.48
CA ARG A 21 6.18 -47.82 -11.78
C ARG A 21 7.12 -48.73 -12.54
N ARG A 22 7.46 -48.44 -13.81
CA ARG A 22 8.35 -49.28 -14.63
C ARG A 22 9.83 -48.87 -14.60
N ASN A 23 10.18 -47.71 -14.06
CA ASN A 23 11.58 -47.24 -14.01
C ASN A 23 12.31 -47.55 -12.70
N VAL A 24 11.71 -48.24 -11.74
CA VAL A 24 12.36 -48.59 -10.44
C VAL A 24 12.81 -50.06 -10.38
N ARG A 25 12.58 -50.89 -11.42
CA ARG A 25 12.92 -52.35 -11.40
C ARG A 25 13.96 -52.78 -12.42
N ARG A 26 14.96 -51.96 -12.74
CA ARG A 26 16.03 -52.39 -13.67
C ARG A 26 17.44 -52.14 -13.17
N PHE A 27 17.69 -52.33 -11.87
CA PHE A 27 19.06 -52.44 -11.36
C PHE A 27 19.10 -53.28 -10.07
N ILE A 28 18.74 -54.56 -10.15
CA ILE A 28 19.23 -55.58 -9.20
C ILE A 28 19.24 -56.91 -9.97
N GLY A 29 20.40 -57.24 -10.49
CA GLY A 29 20.69 -58.53 -11.06
C GLY A 29 22.21 -58.71 -11.11
N CYS A 30 22.83 -58.89 -9.98
CA CYS A 30 24.19 -59.38 -9.89
C CYS A 30 24.22 -60.55 -8.89
N ASN A 31 24.26 -61.78 -9.43
CA ASN A 31 24.65 -62.96 -8.67
C ASN A 31 26.09 -62.84 -8.21
N CYS A 32 26.34 -62.82 -6.92
CA CYS A 32 27.65 -63.03 -6.32
C CYS A 32 27.53 -64.00 -5.18
N THR A 33 27.90 -65.24 -5.43
CA THR A 33 28.32 -66.23 -4.44
C THR A 33 29.80 -66.05 -4.18
N ALA A 34 30.20 -65.30 -3.14
CA ALA A 34 31.46 -65.42 -2.43
C ALA A 34 31.39 -64.69 -1.09
N ARG A 35 31.83 -65.35 -0.08
CA ARG A 35 31.80 -64.94 1.34
C ARG A 35 32.83 -63.83 1.63
N ARG A 36 32.41 -62.98 2.58
CA ARG A 36 33.19 -62.08 3.45
C ARG A 36 33.74 -60.79 2.82
N ASP A 37 33.27 -59.75 3.45
CA ASP A 37 33.60 -58.33 3.42
C ASP A 37 32.54 -57.44 2.71
N CYS A 38 31.33 -57.40 3.31
CA CYS A 38 30.41 -56.29 3.05
C CYS A 38 30.93 -55.07 3.83
N ALA A 39 31.83 -54.28 3.23
CA ALA A 39 32.05 -52.93 3.66
C ALA A 39 30.72 -52.16 3.48
N ILE A 40 30.11 -51.74 4.57
CA ILE A 40 28.95 -50.83 4.58
C ILE A 40 29.44 -49.56 3.88
N LEU A 41 29.15 -49.42 2.60
CA LEU A 41 29.14 -48.13 1.91
C LEU A 41 28.08 -47.28 2.60
N SER A 42 28.47 -46.53 3.64
CA SER A 42 27.68 -45.43 4.15
C SER A 42 27.47 -44.47 2.98
N VAL A 43 26.26 -44.46 2.44
CA VAL A 43 25.85 -43.42 1.52
C VAL A 43 26.00 -42.10 2.27
N MET A 44 27.05 -41.36 1.98
CA MET A 44 27.22 -39.99 2.45
C MET A 44 26.02 -39.20 1.92
N GLN A 45 25.00 -39.04 2.76
CA GLN A 45 23.97 -38.02 2.50
C GLN A 45 24.65 -36.68 2.64
N VAL A 46 24.99 -36.08 1.51
CA VAL A 46 25.38 -34.67 1.48
C VAL A 46 24.13 -33.85 1.84
N GLN A 47 23.99 -33.58 3.14
CA GLN A 47 23.01 -32.56 3.56
C GLN A 47 23.53 -31.21 3.04
N ARG A 48 22.97 -30.76 1.93
CA ARG A 48 23.18 -29.38 1.51
C ARG A 48 22.57 -28.49 2.58
N SER A 49 23.39 -27.71 3.27
CA SER A 49 22.90 -26.69 4.20
C SER A 49 21.92 -25.77 3.44
N ALA A 50 20.81 -25.42 4.10
CA ALA A 50 19.84 -24.48 3.52
C ALA A 50 20.56 -23.18 3.08
N PRO A 51 20.22 -22.63 1.92
CA PRO A 51 20.88 -21.43 1.41
C PRO A 51 20.75 -20.26 2.40
N VAL A 52 21.83 -19.51 2.59
CA VAL A 52 21.82 -18.26 3.34
C VAL A 52 21.70 -17.13 2.33
N TYR A 53 20.70 -16.27 2.50
CA TYR A 53 20.54 -15.06 1.69
C TYR A 53 21.32 -13.91 2.32
N ASP A 54 21.81 -13.00 1.49
CA ASP A 54 22.43 -11.79 2.01
C ASP A 54 21.39 -10.95 2.77
N VAL A 55 20.21 -10.72 2.15
CA VAL A 55 19.12 -10.00 2.76
C VAL A 55 17.79 -10.73 2.56
N VAL A 56 17.01 -10.84 3.63
CA VAL A 56 15.59 -11.21 3.55
C VAL A 56 14.78 -9.93 3.61
N VAL A 57 13.90 -9.71 2.63
CA VAL A 57 12.93 -8.61 2.59
C VAL A 57 11.55 -9.20 2.91
N ILE A 58 10.83 -8.64 3.89
CA ILE A 58 9.51 -9.11 4.32
C ILE A 58 8.46 -8.10 3.90
N GLY A 59 7.57 -8.50 2.98
CA GLY A 59 6.57 -7.66 2.36
C GLY A 59 7.01 -7.07 1.02
N SER A 60 6.10 -7.03 0.07
CA SER A 60 6.34 -6.67 -1.33
C SER A 60 5.73 -5.33 -1.77
N GLY A 61 5.24 -4.52 -0.81
CA GLY A 61 4.66 -3.21 -1.05
C GLY A 61 5.67 -2.16 -1.54
N ALA A 62 5.35 -0.88 -1.40
CA ALA A 62 6.19 0.22 -1.86
C ALA A 62 7.63 0.16 -1.31
N GLY A 63 7.77 -0.06 -0.01
CA GLY A 63 9.08 -0.18 0.63
C GLY A 63 9.83 -1.44 0.22
N GLY A 64 9.20 -2.61 0.35
CA GLY A 64 9.86 -3.88 0.01
C GLY A 64 10.19 -4.02 -1.46
N GLY A 65 9.30 -3.57 -2.37
CA GLY A 65 9.60 -3.54 -3.80
C GLY A 65 10.78 -2.63 -4.14
N THR A 66 10.88 -1.47 -3.50
CA THR A 66 12.03 -0.56 -3.66
C THR A 66 13.32 -1.19 -3.11
N ALA A 67 13.27 -1.81 -1.93
CA ALA A 67 14.42 -2.50 -1.36
C ALA A 67 14.92 -3.64 -2.26
N VAL A 68 14.00 -4.48 -2.75
CA VAL A 68 14.32 -5.55 -3.71
C VAL A 68 15.03 -5.00 -4.94
N LYS A 69 14.46 -3.96 -5.57
CA LYS A 69 15.01 -3.32 -6.76
C LYS A 69 16.44 -2.82 -6.49
N VAL A 70 16.63 -2.00 -5.45
CA VAL A 70 17.90 -1.37 -5.14
C VAL A 70 18.97 -2.41 -4.78
N LEU A 71 18.65 -3.35 -3.91
CA LEU A 71 19.60 -4.37 -3.46
C LEU A 71 20.03 -5.32 -4.58
N THR A 72 19.10 -5.77 -5.43
CA THR A 72 19.43 -6.65 -6.56
C THR A 72 20.29 -5.96 -7.60
N ASP A 73 20.06 -4.67 -7.86
CA ASP A 73 20.90 -3.85 -8.74
C ASP A 73 22.32 -3.67 -8.19
N LEU A 74 22.46 -3.57 -6.86
CA LEU A 74 23.75 -3.49 -6.15
C LEU A 74 24.43 -4.85 -5.99
N GLY A 75 23.88 -5.91 -6.57
CA GLY A 75 24.47 -7.25 -6.58
C GLY A 75 24.17 -8.11 -5.37
N VAL A 76 23.30 -7.69 -4.46
CA VAL A 76 22.91 -8.41 -3.24
C VAL A 76 21.93 -9.54 -3.58
N LYS A 77 22.12 -10.71 -2.94
CA LYS A 77 21.22 -11.87 -3.09
C LYS A 77 20.06 -11.75 -2.10
N VAL A 78 18.85 -11.56 -2.64
CA VAL A 78 17.65 -11.24 -1.88
C VAL A 78 16.64 -12.40 -1.88
N ALA A 79 16.09 -12.71 -0.69
CA ALA A 79 14.86 -13.47 -0.56
C ALA A 79 13.71 -12.50 -0.22
N LEU A 80 12.64 -12.52 -1.00
CA LEU A 80 11.42 -11.74 -0.75
C LEU A 80 10.33 -12.66 -0.21
N LEU A 81 9.83 -12.39 1.00
CA LEU A 81 8.67 -13.06 1.56
C LEU A 81 7.43 -12.18 1.35
N GLU A 82 6.38 -12.78 0.80
CA GLU A 82 5.07 -12.15 0.62
C GLU A 82 3.97 -13.05 1.18
N ALA A 83 3.15 -12.51 2.07
CA ALA A 83 2.05 -13.23 2.70
C ALA A 83 0.92 -13.59 1.73
N GLY A 84 0.81 -12.86 0.62
CA GLY A 84 -0.15 -13.12 -0.45
C GLY A 84 0.41 -13.97 -1.59
N GLY A 85 -0.46 -14.23 -2.56
CA GLY A 85 -0.13 -15.00 -3.75
C GLY A 85 0.58 -14.19 -4.84
N MET A 86 1.06 -14.91 -5.86
CA MET A 86 1.62 -14.29 -7.06
C MET A 86 0.53 -13.59 -7.87
N LEU A 87 0.89 -12.46 -8.48
CA LEU A 87 0.06 -11.69 -9.40
C LEU A 87 0.41 -12.06 -10.85
N ASN A 88 -0.63 -12.30 -11.64
CA ASN A 88 -0.54 -12.33 -13.10
C ASN A 88 -1.36 -11.15 -13.66
N PRO A 89 -0.72 -10.03 -14.07
CA PRO A 89 -1.43 -8.84 -14.53
C PRO A 89 -2.47 -9.10 -15.62
N ALA A 90 -2.16 -9.96 -16.58
CA ALA A 90 -3.06 -10.27 -17.70
C ALA A 90 -4.34 -11.03 -17.29
N LYS A 91 -4.31 -11.72 -16.13
CA LYS A 91 -5.46 -12.48 -15.61
C LYS A 91 -6.15 -11.76 -14.46
N ASP A 92 -5.37 -11.16 -13.59
CA ASP A 92 -5.86 -10.64 -12.31
C ASP A 92 -6.36 -9.20 -12.41
N PHE A 93 -5.78 -8.37 -13.28
CA PHE A 93 -6.24 -7.00 -13.49
C PHE A 93 -7.49 -6.93 -14.37
N LYS A 94 -8.39 -6.00 -14.06
CA LYS A 94 -9.73 -5.92 -14.65
C LYS A 94 -10.08 -4.49 -15.13
N GLU A 95 -9.08 -3.67 -15.46
CA GLU A 95 -9.28 -2.29 -15.90
C GLU A 95 -10.10 -2.18 -17.21
N HIS A 96 -10.06 -3.23 -18.05
CA HIS A 96 -10.81 -3.26 -19.32
C HIS A 96 -12.20 -3.88 -19.22
N MET A 97 -12.61 -4.35 -18.02
CA MET A 97 -13.93 -4.92 -17.87
C MET A 97 -15.01 -3.84 -17.78
N TRP A 98 -16.02 -3.94 -18.61
CA TRP A 98 -17.23 -3.14 -18.49
C TRP A 98 -18.04 -3.57 -17.25
N PRO A 99 -18.84 -2.67 -16.63
CA PRO A 99 -19.63 -3.01 -15.45
C PRO A 99 -20.55 -4.23 -15.64
N TYR A 100 -21.07 -4.42 -16.84
CA TYR A 100 -21.95 -5.56 -17.14
C TYR A 100 -21.20 -6.91 -17.31
N GLN A 101 -19.88 -6.88 -17.49
CA GLN A 101 -19.03 -8.07 -17.57
C GLN A 101 -18.55 -8.54 -16.19
N VAL A 102 -18.71 -7.70 -15.18
CA VAL A 102 -18.35 -8.02 -13.81
C VAL A 102 -19.34 -9.04 -13.25
N GLY A 103 -18.86 -10.03 -12.50
CA GLY A 103 -19.69 -11.05 -11.86
C GLY A 103 -20.83 -10.42 -11.06
N HIS A 104 -22.04 -10.95 -11.20
CA HIS A 104 -23.27 -10.38 -10.61
C HIS A 104 -23.48 -8.88 -10.92
N ARG A 105 -22.90 -8.38 -12.00
CA ARG A 105 -22.84 -6.95 -12.37
C ARG A 105 -22.29 -6.07 -11.25
N GLY A 106 -21.37 -6.63 -10.45
CA GLY A 106 -20.76 -5.98 -9.28
C GLY A 106 -21.65 -5.92 -8.05
N ALA A 107 -22.77 -6.62 -8.01
CA ALA A 107 -23.57 -6.80 -6.79
C ALA A 107 -22.90 -7.86 -5.89
N GLY A 108 -23.02 -7.68 -4.57
CA GLY A 108 -22.41 -8.60 -3.60
C GLY A 108 -20.95 -8.30 -3.31
N ASP A 109 -20.14 -9.34 -3.12
CA ASP A 109 -18.73 -9.23 -2.84
C ASP A 109 -17.95 -8.69 -4.05
N GLN A 110 -17.53 -7.43 -3.97
CA GLN A 110 -16.87 -6.76 -5.09
C GLN A 110 -15.44 -7.26 -5.35
N ALA A 111 -14.71 -7.71 -4.33
CA ALA A 111 -13.38 -8.26 -4.54
C ALA A 111 -13.47 -9.56 -5.34
N GLU A 112 -14.41 -10.42 -4.99
CA GLU A 112 -14.68 -11.64 -5.75
C GLU A 112 -15.17 -11.31 -7.16
N SER A 113 -16.07 -10.36 -7.31
CA SER A 113 -16.61 -9.93 -8.61
C SER A 113 -15.57 -9.30 -9.53
N TYR A 114 -14.72 -8.39 -9.01
CA TYR A 114 -13.74 -7.67 -9.82
C TYR A 114 -12.43 -8.43 -10.00
N PHE A 115 -11.95 -9.12 -8.97
CA PHE A 115 -10.63 -9.76 -8.99
C PHE A 115 -10.70 -11.28 -8.95
N GLY A 116 -11.88 -11.87 -8.72
CA GLY A 116 -12.06 -13.31 -8.55
C GLY A 116 -11.31 -13.86 -7.32
N ARG A 117 -10.95 -13.00 -6.38
CA ARG A 117 -10.11 -13.33 -5.22
C ARG A 117 -10.50 -12.47 -4.03
N LYS A 118 -10.88 -13.08 -2.93
CA LYS A 118 -11.21 -12.39 -1.67
C LYS A 118 -10.00 -11.78 -0.96
N ASP A 119 -8.82 -12.35 -1.17
CA ASP A 119 -7.57 -11.92 -0.56
C ASP A 119 -6.93 -10.68 -1.23
N PHE A 120 -7.44 -10.29 -2.40
CA PHE A 120 -6.90 -9.15 -3.13
C PHE A 120 -7.14 -7.81 -2.39
N GLY A 121 -8.26 -7.69 -1.69
CA GLY A 121 -8.71 -6.44 -1.08
C GLY A 121 -9.07 -5.40 -2.13
N TYR A 122 -10.29 -4.91 -2.15
CA TYR A 122 -10.71 -3.84 -3.06
C TYR A 122 -11.18 -2.62 -2.29
N PHE A 123 -10.55 -1.50 -2.59
CA PHE A 123 -10.68 -0.23 -1.94
C PHE A 123 -12.07 0.42 -2.00
N GLY A 124 -12.94 0.02 -2.91
CA GLY A 124 -14.25 0.61 -3.15
C GLY A 124 -15.45 -0.25 -2.76
N ALA A 125 -15.26 -1.31 -2.01
CA ALA A 125 -16.35 -2.20 -1.65
C ALA A 125 -17.19 -1.65 -0.48
N PRO A 126 -18.54 -1.61 -0.58
CA PRO A 126 -19.40 -1.02 0.45
C PRO A 126 -19.32 -1.65 1.84
N ASN A 127 -18.91 -2.90 1.94
CA ASN A 127 -18.84 -3.68 3.19
C ASN A 127 -17.39 -4.05 3.58
N GLY A 128 -16.40 -3.32 3.03
CA GLY A 128 -15.05 -3.34 3.54
C GLY A 128 -14.34 -4.67 3.48
N TYR A 129 -13.47 -4.82 2.54
CA TYR A 129 -12.39 -5.79 2.57
C TYR A 129 -11.29 -5.35 3.54
N TRP A 130 -11.74 -4.75 4.61
CA TRP A 130 -10.98 -4.37 5.77
C TRP A 130 -10.62 -5.60 6.60
N GLU A 131 -11.39 -6.68 6.42
CA GLU A 131 -11.13 -7.96 7.07
C GLU A 131 -10.76 -9.03 6.03
N ILE A 132 -9.64 -9.70 6.26
CA ILE A 132 -9.26 -10.89 5.52
C ILE A 132 -9.76 -12.10 6.28
N GLU A 133 -10.46 -13.00 5.60
CA GLU A 133 -11.02 -14.20 6.21
C GLU A 133 -9.95 -15.00 6.99
N GLY A 134 -10.19 -15.17 8.29
CA GLY A 134 -9.30 -15.88 9.20
C GLY A 134 -8.03 -15.11 9.60
N GLU A 135 -7.93 -13.83 9.26
CA GLU A 135 -6.89 -12.92 9.74
C GLU A 135 -7.52 -11.71 10.45
N PRO A 136 -8.19 -11.91 11.61
CA PRO A 136 -8.87 -10.84 12.33
C PRO A 136 -7.87 -9.84 12.92
N TYR A 137 -8.40 -8.75 13.42
CA TYR A 137 -7.80 -7.82 14.38
C TYR A 137 -8.86 -7.39 15.38
N THR A 138 -8.47 -6.78 16.46
CA THR A 138 -9.40 -6.27 17.47
C THR A 138 -9.22 -4.76 17.65
N VAL A 139 -10.24 -4.12 18.21
CA VAL A 139 -10.22 -2.69 18.53
C VAL A 139 -10.63 -2.54 20.00
N ALA A 140 -10.03 -1.60 20.71
CA ALA A 140 -10.39 -1.32 22.10
C ALA A 140 -11.85 -0.92 22.23
N GLU A 141 -12.46 -1.26 23.36
CA GLU A 141 -13.87 -0.97 23.65
C GLU A 141 -14.17 0.53 23.51
N GLY A 142 -15.28 0.86 22.84
CA GLY A 142 -15.71 2.23 22.58
C GLY A 142 -14.91 2.99 21.53
N GLN A 143 -13.94 2.35 20.87
CA GLN A 143 -13.14 2.94 19.80
C GLN A 143 -13.46 2.32 18.45
N ASN A 144 -13.07 3.01 17.37
CA ASN A 144 -13.24 2.54 15.99
C ASN A 144 -11.93 2.67 15.22
N PHE A 145 -11.56 1.60 14.54
CA PHE A 145 -10.44 1.57 13.61
C PHE A 145 -10.72 0.55 12.51
N ARG A 146 -10.38 0.88 11.28
CA ARG A 146 -10.48 -0.01 10.13
C ARG A 146 -9.12 -0.25 9.54
N TRP A 147 -8.74 -1.51 9.41
CA TRP A 147 -7.42 -1.88 8.93
C TRP A 147 -7.47 -2.61 7.60
N PHE A 148 -7.10 -1.90 6.54
CA PHE A 148 -7.09 -2.42 5.18
C PHE A 148 -5.77 -3.13 4.86
N ARG A 149 -5.84 -4.37 4.40
CA ARG A 149 -4.69 -5.19 4.01
C ARG A 149 -4.88 -5.80 2.64
N SER A 150 -3.78 -5.98 1.90
CA SER A 150 -3.78 -6.61 0.58
C SER A 150 -2.76 -7.75 0.57
N ARG A 151 -3.22 -8.97 0.37
CA ARG A 151 -2.40 -10.20 0.41
C ARG A 151 -2.08 -10.68 -0.99
N ILE A 152 -1.24 -9.93 -1.70
CA ILE A 152 -0.80 -10.22 -3.06
C ILE A 152 0.55 -9.57 -3.30
N ILE A 153 1.37 -10.16 -4.18
CA ILE A 153 2.65 -9.54 -4.57
C ILE A 153 2.44 -8.11 -5.04
N GLY A 154 3.21 -7.16 -4.51
CA GLY A 154 3.01 -5.73 -4.71
C GLY A 154 2.09 -5.06 -3.69
N GLY A 155 1.33 -5.82 -2.90
CA GLY A 155 0.45 -5.29 -1.85
C GLY A 155 -0.47 -4.18 -2.34
N ARG A 156 -0.69 -3.18 -1.50
CA ARG A 156 -1.57 -2.02 -1.78
C ARG A 156 -1.13 -1.16 -2.97
N THR A 157 0.11 -1.28 -3.46
CA THR A 157 0.56 -0.54 -4.65
C THR A 157 -0.17 -0.93 -5.93
N ASN A 158 -0.82 -2.09 -5.97
CA ASN A 158 -1.58 -2.53 -7.14
C ASN A 158 -2.88 -1.73 -7.35
N HIS A 159 -3.44 -1.10 -6.31
CA HIS A 159 -4.76 -0.46 -6.36
C HIS A 159 -4.89 0.88 -5.60
N TYR A 160 -3.79 1.52 -5.16
CA TYR A 160 -3.83 2.84 -4.52
C TYR A 160 -4.13 3.98 -5.52
N GLY A 161 -4.37 5.20 -5.01
CA GLY A 161 -4.75 6.38 -5.82
C GLY A 161 -3.65 6.95 -6.73
N ARG A 162 -2.43 6.47 -6.69
CA ARG A 162 -1.24 6.93 -7.47
C ARG A 162 -0.78 8.35 -7.13
N ILE A 163 -1.36 8.99 -6.12
CA ILE A 163 -0.93 10.30 -5.68
C ILE A 163 0.46 10.20 -5.06
N THR A 164 1.36 11.09 -5.47
CA THR A 164 2.80 10.92 -5.28
C THR A 164 3.40 12.27 -4.92
N LEU A 165 3.35 12.62 -3.63
CA LEU A 165 3.73 13.91 -3.09
C LEU A 165 5.02 13.80 -2.27
N ARG A 166 5.91 14.82 -2.37
CA ARG A 166 7.04 14.99 -1.46
C ARG A 166 6.56 15.60 -0.15
N PHE A 167 7.15 15.21 0.95
CA PHE A 167 7.08 15.98 2.19
C PHE A 167 7.82 17.31 1.99
N ALA A 168 7.34 18.38 2.62
CA ALA A 168 8.00 19.67 2.60
C ALA A 168 9.13 19.72 3.67
N ASP A 169 9.97 20.74 3.60
CA ASP A 169 11.06 20.94 4.55
C ASP A 169 10.59 20.98 6.01
N TYR A 170 9.48 21.68 6.26
CA TYR A 170 8.90 21.82 7.60
C TYR A 170 8.20 20.55 8.10
N ASP A 171 7.86 19.60 7.22
CA ASP A 171 7.26 18.32 7.62
C ASP A 171 8.25 17.41 8.37
N PHE A 172 9.57 17.65 8.20
CA PHE A 172 10.62 16.97 8.94
C PHE A 172 10.93 17.63 10.29
N LYS A 173 10.38 18.80 10.56
CA LYS A 173 10.60 19.59 11.79
C LYS A 173 9.29 20.00 12.46
N PRO A 174 8.36 19.05 12.70
CA PRO A 174 7.03 19.38 13.23
C PRO A 174 7.09 19.98 14.64
N TYR A 175 7.91 19.44 15.55
CA TYR A 175 8.07 19.99 16.89
C TYR A 175 8.70 21.40 16.87
N SER A 176 9.76 21.58 16.11
CA SER A 176 10.39 22.91 15.95
C SER A 176 9.44 23.93 15.32
N ARG A 177 8.48 23.49 14.50
CA ARG A 177 7.48 24.34 13.85
C ARG A 177 6.42 24.87 14.80
N ASP A 178 5.85 24.01 15.65
CA ASP A 178 4.65 24.33 16.43
C ASP A 178 4.64 23.79 17.87
N GLY A 179 5.71 23.13 18.31
CA GLY A 179 5.82 22.53 19.63
C GLY A 179 5.07 21.22 19.82
N LEU A 180 4.51 20.62 18.74
CA LEU A 180 3.72 19.40 18.79
C LEU A 180 4.43 18.22 18.11
N GLY A 181 4.31 17.03 18.71
CA GLY A 181 4.94 15.81 18.20
C GLY A 181 6.45 15.78 18.43
N THR A 182 7.21 15.32 17.45
CA THR A 182 8.68 15.12 17.54
C THR A 182 9.31 15.41 16.18
N ASP A 183 10.47 16.04 16.14
CA ASP A 183 11.24 16.24 14.92
C ASP A 183 11.80 14.92 14.39
N TRP A 184 11.91 14.81 13.08
CA TRP A 184 12.63 13.72 12.44
C TRP A 184 14.14 13.88 12.67
N PRO A 185 14.90 12.76 12.81
CA PRO A 185 16.37 12.81 12.90
C PRO A 185 17.05 13.09 11.56
N ILE A 186 16.25 13.41 10.55
CA ILE A 186 16.64 13.75 9.18
C ILE A 186 15.94 15.02 8.73
N SER A 187 16.49 15.64 7.69
CA SER A 187 15.94 16.84 7.04
C SER A 187 15.38 16.52 5.65
N TYR A 188 14.74 17.48 5.02
CA TYR A 188 14.35 17.39 3.61
C TYR A 188 15.57 17.13 2.72
N ASP A 189 16.69 17.79 2.96
CA ASP A 189 17.90 17.66 2.13
C ASP A 189 18.52 16.25 2.21
N ASP A 190 18.37 15.56 3.34
CA ASP A 190 18.77 14.15 3.48
C ASP A 190 17.95 13.21 2.59
N VAL A 191 16.72 13.57 2.26
CA VAL A 191 15.78 12.73 1.50
C VAL A 191 15.60 13.19 0.06
N ALA A 192 15.80 14.47 -0.25
CA ALA A 192 15.60 15.05 -1.58
C ALA A 192 16.30 14.29 -2.72
N PRO A 193 17.56 13.83 -2.60
CA PRO A 193 18.21 13.03 -3.64
C PRO A 193 17.50 11.69 -3.91
N TYR A 194 16.85 11.13 -2.88
CA TYR A 194 16.11 9.87 -2.99
C TYR A 194 14.70 10.06 -3.52
N TYR A 195 14.08 11.20 -3.28
CA TYR A 195 12.87 11.62 -3.99
C TYR A 195 13.15 11.72 -5.49
N ASP A 196 14.24 12.40 -5.89
CA ASP A 196 14.66 12.51 -7.28
C ASP A 196 14.87 11.15 -7.94
N LYS A 197 15.56 10.22 -7.27
CA LYS A 197 15.77 8.85 -7.74
C LYS A 197 14.44 8.09 -7.92
N ALA A 198 13.57 8.16 -6.90
CA ALA A 198 12.28 7.46 -6.92
C ALA A 198 11.36 8.00 -8.02
N GLU A 199 11.19 9.32 -8.13
CA GLU A 199 10.38 9.96 -9.15
C GLU A 199 10.87 9.66 -10.57
N ALA A 200 12.18 9.80 -10.81
CA ALA A 200 12.79 9.49 -12.09
C ALA A 200 12.65 8.02 -12.47
N PHE A 201 12.70 7.11 -11.50
CA PHE A 201 12.54 5.69 -11.73
C PHE A 201 11.07 5.29 -11.97
N ILE A 202 10.16 5.76 -11.11
CA ILE A 202 8.73 5.45 -11.19
C ILE A 202 8.09 6.11 -12.43
N GLY A 203 8.51 7.33 -12.76
CA GLY A 203 7.86 8.19 -13.74
C GLY A 203 6.64 8.87 -13.12
N VAL A 204 6.89 9.99 -12.42
CA VAL A 204 5.84 10.81 -11.80
C VAL A 204 5.48 11.96 -12.70
N THR A 205 4.19 12.15 -12.98
CA THR A 205 3.69 13.32 -13.69
C THR A 205 3.47 14.49 -12.74
N GLY A 206 3.57 15.71 -13.24
CA GLY A 206 3.35 16.91 -12.45
C GLY A 206 3.93 18.15 -13.13
N SER A 207 3.92 19.27 -12.42
CA SER A 207 4.51 20.54 -12.85
C SER A 207 5.29 21.17 -11.70
N LYS A 208 6.21 22.05 -12.05
CA LYS A 208 6.99 22.85 -11.11
C LYS A 208 6.23 24.13 -10.82
N GLU A 209 5.77 24.30 -9.59
CA GLU A 209 4.90 25.38 -9.18
C GLU A 209 5.56 26.34 -8.17
N GLY A 210 6.71 25.97 -7.61
CA GLY A 210 7.42 26.78 -6.61
C GLY A 210 6.66 26.91 -5.28
N ILE A 211 5.72 26.00 -4.99
CA ILE A 211 4.90 26.02 -3.78
C ILE A 211 5.65 25.32 -2.64
N ARG A 212 5.92 26.00 -1.53
CA ARG A 212 6.68 25.46 -0.41
C ARG A 212 6.03 24.20 0.20
N SER A 213 4.69 24.21 0.34
CA SER A 213 3.94 23.06 0.87
C SER A 213 3.91 21.85 -0.09
N ALA A 214 4.33 22.05 -1.34
CA ALA A 214 4.37 21.03 -2.38
C ALA A 214 5.69 21.15 -3.17
N PRO A 215 6.83 20.71 -2.60
CA PRO A 215 8.15 20.89 -3.22
C PRO A 215 8.22 20.32 -4.62
N ASP A 216 8.87 21.02 -5.53
CA ASP A 216 9.05 20.58 -6.91
C ASP A 216 9.95 19.35 -7.02
N GLY A 217 9.71 18.53 -8.05
CA GLY A 217 10.39 17.27 -8.28
C GLY A 217 10.81 17.03 -9.72
N LYS A 218 11.08 15.77 -10.05
CA LYS A 218 11.45 15.28 -11.39
C LYS A 218 10.19 14.75 -12.09
N PHE A 219 9.50 15.64 -12.82
CA PHE A 219 8.20 15.32 -13.38
C PHE A 219 8.23 15.02 -14.87
N LEU A 220 7.41 14.05 -15.30
CA LEU A 220 6.92 13.91 -16.65
C LEU A 220 5.77 14.92 -16.89
N PRO A 221 5.42 15.24 -18.14
CA PRO A 221 4.29 16.12 -18.43
C PRO A 221 3.00 15.65 -17.75
N PRO A 222 2.23 16.53 -17.09
CA PRO A 222 0.97 16.17 -16.46
C PRO A 222 -0.11 15.89 -17.51
N ALA A 223 -1.16 15.16 -17.10
CA ALA A 223 -2.39 15.06 -17.89
C ALA A 223 -3.12 16.41 -17.90
N ALA A 224 -3.74 16.75 -19.04
CA ALA A 224 -4.55 17.97 -19.16
C ALA A 224 -5.76 17.91 -18.21
N PRO A 225 -6.16 19.03 -17.58
CA PRO A 225 -7.36 19.09 -16.77
C PRO A 225 -8.62 18.71 -17.57
N ARG A 226 -9.51 17.96 -16.96
CA ARG A 226 -10.82 17.62 -17.53
C ARG A 226 -11.81 18.79 -17.35
N VAL A 227 -12.92 18.76 -18.04
CA VAL A 227 -13.89 19.87 -18.04
C VAL A 227 -14.31 20.29 -16.63
N HIS A 228 -14.66 19.33 -15.76
CA HIS A 228 -15.05 19.64 -14.39
C HIS A 228 -13.88 20.20 -13.56
N GLU A 229 -12.67 19.78 -13.85
CA GLU A 229 -11.44 20.28 -13.18
C GLU A 229 -11.09 21.71 -13.60
N LEU A 230 -11.39 22.09 -14.83
CA LEU A 230 -11.28 23.50 -15.28
C LEU A 230 -12.26 24.41 -14.52
N LEU A 231 -13.47 23.91 -14.22
CA LEU A 231 -14.42 24.65 -13.38
C LEU A 231 -13.92 24.76 -11.93
N VAL A 232 -13.31 23.71 -11.40
CA VAL A 232 -12.65 23.74 -10.07
C VAL A 232 -11.51 24.76 -10.06
N GLN A 233 -10.61 24.76 -11.05
CA GLN A 233 -9.52 25.74 -11.13
C GLN A 233 -10.05 27.19 -11.18
N LYS A 234 -11.11 27.42 -11.94
CA LYS A 234 -11.75 28.76 -12.02
C LYS A 234 -12.35 29.18 -10.67
N ALA A 235 -13.00 28.26 -9.95
CA ALA A 235 -13.55 28.52 -8.62
C ALA A 235 -12.43 28.80 -7.60
N CYS A 236 -11.41 27.96 -7.56
CA CYS A 236 -10.26 28.11 -6.69
C CYS A 236 -9.51 29.43 -6.93
N GLY A 237 -9.35 29.86 -8.21
CA GLY A 237 -8.76 31.16 -8.55
C GLY A 237 -9.53 32.35 -7.94
N ARG A 238 -10.86 32.27 -7.84
CA ARG A 238 -11.69 33.30 -7.18
C ARG A 238 -11.52 33.32 -5.65
N LEU A 239 -11.07 32.20 -5.07
CA LEU A 239 -10.83 32.03 -3.65
C LEU A 239 -9.35 32.18 -3.25
N SER A 240 -8.49 32.49 -4.22
CA SER A 240 -7.03 32.52 -4.04
C SER A 240 -6.46 31.19 -3.51
N ILE A 241 -7.07 30.06 -3.87
CA ILE A 241 -6.60 28.72 -3.56
C ILE A 241 -5.80 28.20 -4.77
N PRO A 242 -4.53 27.78 -4.63
CA PRO A 242 -3.77 27.20 -5.72
C PRO A 242 -4.39 25.84 -6.11
N CYS A 243 -4.71 25.68 -7.38
CA CYS A 243 -5.22 24.44 -7.96
C CYS A 243 -4.34 24.06 -9.15
N VAL A 244 -3.44 23.12 -8.90
CA VAL A 244 -2.30 22.81 -9.77
C VAL A 244 -2.40 21.38 -10.30
N PRO A 245 -1.65 21.00 -11.36
CA PRO A 245 -1.61 19.63 -11.84
C PRO A 245 -1.25 18.63 -10.75
N ALA A 246 -2.03 17.57 -10.65
CA ALA A 246 -1.81 16.53 -9.66
C ALA A 246 -0.51 15.75 -9.96
N ARG A 247 0.22 15.40 -8.91
CA ARG A 247 1.43 14.60 -8.99
C ARG A 247 1.07 13.14 -8.87
N LEU A 248 1.16 12.42 -9.99
CA LEU A 248 0.68 11.05 -10.09
C LEU A 248 1.77 10.10 -10.59
N ALA A 249 1.88 8.94 -9.97
CA ALA A 249 2.74 7.86 -10.43
C ALA A 249 2.11 7.12 -11.64
N VAL A 250 1.84 7.87 -12.71
CA VAL A 250 1.29 7.39 -13.98
C VAL A 250 2.03 8.09 -15.11
N ILE A 251 2.62 7.33 -16.03
CA ILE A 251 3.42 7.90 -17.11
C ILE A 251 2.56 8.33 -18.30
N THR A 252 2.68 9.58 -18.71
CA THR A 252 1.97 10.18 -19.87
C THR A 252 2.73 10.06 -21.19
N GLN A 253 3.97 9.61 -21.12
CA GLN A 253 4.83 9.29 -22.27
C GLN A 253 5.62 8.02 -21.97
N ALA A 254 6.21 7.38 -22.99
CA ALA A 254 7.04 6.20 -22.79
C ALA A 254 8.19 6.50 -21.82
N HIS A 255 8.41 5.61 -20.83
CA HIS A 255 9.38 5.84 -19.77
C HIS A 255 9.91 4.52 -19.20
N ASN A 256 11.24 4.38 -19.13
CA ASN A 256 11.93 3.20 -18.58
C ASN A 256 11.39 1.86 -19.12
N GLY A 257 11.20 1.77 -20.45
CA GLY A 257 10.71 0.58 -21.15
C GLY A 257 9.22 0.29 -20.97
N ARG A 258 8.45 1.18 -20.36
CA ARG A 258 7.00 1.11 -20.21
C ARG A 258 6.31 2.04 -21.22
N VAL A 259 5.14 1.64 -21.70
CA VAL A 259 4.32 2.43 -22.61
C VAL A 259 3.53 3.50 -21.87
N ALA A 260 3.22 4.59 -22.57
CA ALA A 260 2.38 5.67 -22.02
C ALA A 260 1.00 5.15 -21.58
N CYS A 261 0.39 5.87 -20.64
CA CYS A 261 -1.00 5.61 -20.21
C CYS A 261 -1.95 5.73 -21.42
N HIS A 262 -2.89 4.80 -21.52
CA HIS A 262 -3.96 4.82 -22.54
C HIS A 262 -5.26 5.47 -22.01
N PHE A 263 -5.18 6.18 -20.90
CA PHE A 263 -6.23 7.04 -20.32
C PHE A 263 -7.56 6.34 -20.03
N CYS A 264 -7.57 5.06 -19.67
CA CYS A 264 -8.80 4.32 -19.36
C CYS A 264 -9.50 4.75 -18.05
N GLY A 265 -8.87 5.56 -17.21
CA GLY A 265 -9.43 6.03 -15.94
C GLY A 265 -9.57 4.96 -14.84
N GLN A 266 -9.13 3.72 -15.05
CA GLN A 266 -9.43 2.57 -14.19
C GLN A 266 -8.24 2.12 -13.32
N CYS A 267 -7.36 3.04 -12.92
CA CYS A 267 -6.12 2.73 -12.19
C CYS A 267 -6.34 1.90 -10.90
N GLY A 268 -7.49 2.04 -10.23
CA GLY A 268 -7.83 1.24 -9.05
C GLY A 268 -8.07 -0.25 -9.31
N ARG A 269 -8.23 -0.65 -10.57
CA ARG A 269 -8.46 -2.05 -10.99
C ARG A 269 -7.20 -2.74 -11.51
N GLY A 270 -6.03 -2.12 -11.34
CA GLY A 270 -4.76 -2.55 -11.90
C GLY A 270 -4.41 -1.81 -13.19
N CYS A 271 -3.30 -2.18 -13.82
CA CYS A 271 -2.84 -1.63 -15.10
C CYS A 271 -1.97 -2.66 -15.81
N VAL A 272 -2.54 -3.37 -16.77
CA VAL A 272 -1.84 -4.46 -17.48
C VAL A 272 -0.62 -3.94 -18.26
N THR A 273 -0.65 -2.68 -18.71
CA THR A 273 0.45 -2.01 -19.43
C THR A 273 1.55 -1.49 -18.51
N ALA A 274 1.38 -1.57 -17.18
CA ALA A 274 2.30 -1.00 -16.20
C ALA A 274 2.54 0.51 -16.36
N SER A 275 1.64 1.24 -17.04
CA SER A 275 1.75 2.69 -17.20
C SER A 275 1.52 3.42 -15.88
N ASN A 276 0.77 2.83 -14.93
CA ASN A 276 0.78 3.30 -13.55
C ASN A 276 1.80 2.51 -12.70
N TYR A 277 2.21 3.09 -11.60
CA TYR A 277 3.14 2.43 -10.69
C TYR A 277 2.43 1.38 -9.83
N SER A 278 3.00 0.18 -9.83
CA SER A 278 2.88 -0.81 -8.77
C SER A 278 4.26 -1.43 -8.53
N SER A 279 4.60 -1.72 -7.29
CA SER A 279 5.89 -2.32 -6.97
C SER A 279 6.07 -3.69 -7.63
N SER A 280 4.99 -4.45 -7.81
CA SER A 280 5.00 -5.73 -8.51
C SER A 280 5.55 -5.60 -9.93
N GLN A 281 4.95 -4.72 -10.75
CA GLN A 281 5.28 -4.62 -12.17
C GLN A 281 6.51 -3.75 -12.46
N VAL A 282 6.72 -2.68 -11.66
CA VAL A 282 7.76 -1.68 -11.95
C VAL A 282 9.09 -2.04 -11.27
N GLN A 283 9.07 -2.78 -10.18
CA GLN A 283 10.26 -3.10 -9.37
C GLN A 283 10.53 -4.60 -9.29
N ILE A 284 9.58 -5.39 -8.80
CA ILE A 284 9.81 -6.81 -8.43
C ILE A 284 9.97 -7.70 -9.67
N PHE A 285 9.03 -7.64 -10.64
CA PHE A 285 9.13 -8.46 -11.85
C PHE A 285 10.37 -8.15 -12.70
N PRO A 286 10.77 -6.87 -12.89
CA PRO A 286 12.07 -6.58 -13.48
C PRO A 286 13.26 -7.11 -12.69
N ALA A 287 13.24 -7.04 -11.34
CA ALA A 287 14.31 -7.54 -10.49
C ALA A 287 14.50 -9.07 -10.58
N MET A 288 13.45 -9.84 -10.88
CA MET A 288 13.57 -11.29 -11.13
C MET A 288 14.56 -11.61 -12.25
N LYS A 289 14.69 -10.75 -13.25
CA LYS A 289 15.61 -10.94 -14.38
C LYS A 289 17.08 -10.87 -13.98
N SER A 290 17.39 -10.32 -12.80
CA SER A 290 18.76 -10.23 -12.28
C SER A 290 19.36 -11.59 -11.86
N GLY A 291 18.51 -12.61 -11.66
CA GLY A 291 18.90 -13.90 -11.08
C GLY A 291 19.30 -13.84 -9.59
N ARG A 292 19.15 -12.67 -8.94
CA ARG A 292 19.51 -12.43 -7.54
C ARG A 292 18.32 -12.42 -6.58
N LEU A 293 17.10 -12.49 -7.11
CA LEU A 293 15.85 -12.48 -6.36
C LEU A 293 15.23 -13.88 -6.31
N THR A 294 14.93 -14.35 -5.10
CA THR A 294 14.06 -15.50 -4.86
C THR A 294 12.79 -15.02 -4.16
N ILE A 295 11.61 -15.34 -4.71
CA ILE A 295 10.32 -14.91 -4.15
C ILE A 295 9.64 -16.11 -3.48
N PHE A 296 9.18 -15.90 -2.25
CA PHE A 296 8.38 -16.83 -1.47
C PHE A 296 6.98 -16.20 -1.29
N THR A 297 6.02 -16.63 -2.08
CA THR A 297 4.62 -16.21 -1.97
C THR A 297 3.85 -17.13 -1.03
N ASN A 298 2.69 -16.66 -0.51
CA ASN A 298 1.92 -17.35 0.52
C ASN A 298 2.77 -17.68 1.77
N ALA A 299 3.76 -16.85 2.04
CA ALA A 299 4.73 -16.98 3.13
C ALA A 299 4.44 -15.92 4.20
N MET A 300 3.65 -16.27 5.21
CA MET A 300 3.29 -15.40 6.32
C MET A 300 4.43 -15.38 7.34
N ALA A 301 5.22 -14.29 7.37
CA ALA A 301 6.27 -14.12 8.37
C ALA A 301 5.67 -14.13 9.78
N ARG A 302 6.24 -14.94 10.67
CA ARG A 302 5.78 -15.17 12.03
C ARG A 302 6.66 -14.49 13.06
N GLU A 303 7.98 -14.69 12.95
CA GLU A 303 8.97 -14.13 13.87
C GLU A 303 10.36 -14.00 13.25
N LEU A 304 11.17 -13.12 13.82
CA LEU A 304 12.58 -12.96 13.51
C LEU A 304 13.40 -13.68 14.59
N ILE A 305 14.25 -14.62 14.18
CA ILE A 305 15.05 -15.44 15.06
C ILE A 305 16.43 -14.82 15.22
N THR A 306 16.83 -14.51 16.45
CA THR A 306 18.15 -13.96 16.76
C THR A 306 19.13 -15.06 17.16
N ASN A 307 20.40 -14.86 16.84
CA ASN A 307 21.52 -15.70 17.28
C ASN A 307 22.05 -15.27 18.67
N GLY A 308 23.07 -15.98 19.17
CA GLY A 308 23.73 -15.67 20.44
C GLY A 308 24.36 -14.27 20.52
N GLU A 309 24.67 -13.64 19.36
CA GLU A 309 25.21 -12.28 19.27
C GLU A 309 24.11 -11.19 19.26
N GLY A 310 22.83 -11.59 19.24
CA GLY A 310 21.69 -10.66 19.17
C GLY A 310 21.39 -10.16 17.74
N LYS A 311 22.00 -10.75 16.71
CA LYS A 311 21.70 -10.47 15.30
C LYS A 311 20.60 -11.40 14.80
N VAL A 312 19.74 -10.91 13.90
CA VAL A 312 18.77 -11.78 13.19
C VAL A 312 19.54 -12.77 12.32
N SER A 313 19.29 -14.04 12.48
CA SER A 313 19.92 -15.14 11.73
C SER A 313 18.97 -15.86 10.78
N ALA A 314 17.66 -15.79 11.06
CA ALA A 314 16.62 -16.39 10.23
C ALA A 314 15.28 -15.68 10.42
N VAL A 315 14.40 -15.88 9.45
CA VAL A 315 12.98 -15.50 9.50
C VAL A 315 12.15 -16.79 9.52
N SER A 316 11.33 -16.98 10.56
CA SER A 316 10.30 -18.02 10.58
C SER A 316 9.04 -17.53 9.88
N TYR A 317 8.44 -18.38 9.07
CA TYR A 317 7.20 -18.08 8.37
C TYR A 317 6.30 -19.32 8.26
N ILE A 318 5.01 -19.09 8.14
CA ILE A 318 4.04 -20.13 7.82
C ILE A 318 3.84 -20.16 6.29
N ASP A 319 4.10 -21.31 5.69
CA ASP A 319 3.71 -21.59 4.32
C ASP A 319 2.19 -21.84 4.29
N LYS A 320 1.43 -20.89 3.74
CA LYS A 320 -0.04 -20.91 3.78
C LYS A 320 -0.65 -22.07 3.00
N ALA A 321 0.07 -22.63 2.01
CA ALA A 321 -0.40 -23.75 1.22
C ALA A 321 -0.31 -25.08 1.98
N THR A 322 0.77 -25.27 2.72
CA THR A 322 1.05 -26.52 3.48
C THR A 322 0.73 -26.41 4.97
N ARG A 323 0.54 -25.18 5.49
CA ARG A 323 0.46 -24.83 6.91
C ARG A 323 1.71 -25.19 7.73
N ALA A 324 2.78 -25.53 7.06
CA ALA A 324 4.04 -25.87 7.71
C ALA A 324 4.80 -24.59 8.10
N GLU A 325 5.40 -24.61 9.27
CA GLU A 325 6.37 -23.60 9.67
C GLU A 325 7.72 -23.89 9.00
N LYS A 326 8.31 -22.86 8.41
CA LYS A 326 9.57 -22.92 7.68
C LYS A 326 10.47 -21.76 8.07
N GLN A 327 11.75 -21.87 7.77
CA GLN A 327 12.74 -20.83 8.09
C GLN A 327 13.58 -20.48 6.87
N ILE A 328 13.94 -19.20 6.73
CA ILE A 328 14.89 -18.69 5.75
C ILE A 328 16.04 -18.03 6.50
N ARG A 329 17.27 -18.49 6.26
CA ARG A 329 18.48 -17.94 6.88
C ARG A 329 18.94 -16.69 6.12
N CYS A 330 19.40 -15.68 6.87
CA CYS A 330 19.88 -14.41 6.30
C CYS A 330 21.06 -13.83 7.09
N ARG A 331 21.76 -12.91 6.44
CA ARG A 331 22.79 -12.06 7.09
C ARG A 331 22.16 -10.78 7.62
N ALA A 332 21.18 -10.20 6.89
CA ALA A 332 20.41 -9.05 7.32
C ALA A 332 18.92 -9.21 6.94
N VAL A 333 18.04 -8.43 7.57
CA VAL A 333 16.62 -8.41 7.29
C VAL A 333 16.11 -6.97 7.11
N ILE A 334 15.26 -6.77 6.09
CA ILE A 334 14.45 -5.56 5.91
C ILE A 334 12.99 -5.94 6.13
N VAL A 335 12.37 -5.35 7.14
CA VAL A 335 10.92 -5.46 7.36
C VAL A 335 10.22 -4.32 6.63
N ALA A 336 9.29 -4.67 5.74
CA ALA A 336 8.49 -3.76 4.91
C ALA A 336 7.06 -4.29 4.75
N ALA A 337 6.51 -4.82 5.85
CA ALA A 337 5.22 -5.51 5.89
C ALA A 337 4.01 -4.58 6.00
N SER A 338 4.18 -3.28 5.99
CA SER A 338 3.32 -2.14 6.33
C SER A 338 3.35 -1.78 7.81
N ALA A 339 3.01 -0.53 8.16
CA ALA A 339 3.21 0.00 9.50
C ALA A 339 2.73 -0.94 10.62
N CYS A 340 1.48 -1.38 10.55
CA CYS A 340 0.89 -2.23 11.59
C CYS A 340 1.43 -3.66 11.56
N GLU A 341 1.56 -4.30 10.38
CA GLU A 341 2.12 -5.66 10.30
C GLU A 341 3.60 -5.71 10.69
N THR A 342 4.36 -4.66 10.41
CA THR A 342 5.75 -4.54 10.86
C THR A 342 5.83 -4.55 12.39
N SER A 343 4.97 -3.77 13.05
CA SER A 343 4.86 -3.80 14.52
C SER A 343 4.41 -5.16 15.05
N ARG A 344 3.42 -5.77 14.41
CA ARG A 344 2.95 -7.11 14.77
C ARG A 344 4.08 -8.13 14.74
N LEU A 345 4.87 -8.12 13.67
CA LEU A 345 6.01 -9.03 13.52
C LEU A 345 7.06 -8.81 14.60
N LEU A 346 7.44 -7.55 14.85
CA LEU A 346 8.45 -7.23 15.87
C LEU A 346 7.98 -7.56 17.27
N LEU A 347 6.73 -7.26 17.62
CA LEU A 347 6.14 -7.58 18.94
C LEU A 347 5.98 -9.09 19.17
N ASN A 348 5.76 -9.88 18.12
CA ASN A 348 5.71 -11.34 18.19
C ASN A 348 7.12 -11.99 18.18
N SER A 349 8.17 -11.26 17.78
CA SER A 349 9.55 -11.75 17.76
C SER A 349 10.19 -11.62 19.13
N LYS A 350 9.82 -12.53 20.04
CA LYS A 350 10.25 -12.53 21.45
C LYS A 350 11.38 -13.53 21.68
N GLY A 351 12.23 -13.22 22.64
CA GLY A 351 13.30 -14.11 23.09
C GLY A 351 13.88 -13.66 24.41
N PRO A 352 14.84 -14.41 25.00
CA PRO A 352 15.42 -14.07 26.30
C PRO A 352 16.03 -12.66 26.37
N ARG A 353 16.58 -12.16 25.24
CA ARG A 353 17.14 -10.80 25.14
C ARG A 353 16.09 -9.74 24.82
N HIS A 354 14.97 -10.13 24.23
CA HIS A 354 13.90 -9.26 23.76
C HIS A 354 12.53 -9.75 24.25
N PRO A 355 12.26 -9.75 25.58
CA PRO A 355 11.03 -10.34 26.15
C PRO A 355 9.77 -9.60 25.72
N ASN A 356 9.89 -8.31 25.39
CA ASN A 356 8.78 -7.43 24.98
C ASN A 356 8.69 -7.25 23.44
N GLY A 357 9.39 -8.08 22.68
CA GLY A 357 9.48 -7.96 21.22
C GLY A 357 10.81 -7.37 20.75
N LEU A 358 11.18 -7.67 19.52
CA LEU A 358 12.43 -7.26 18.90
C LEU A 358 12.42 -5.76 18.59
N ALA A 359 13.55 -5.06 18.75
CA ALA A 359 13.70 -3.62 18.61
C ALA A 359 12.80 -2.79 19.56
N ASN A 360 12.36 -3.36 20.69
CA ASN A 360 11.38 -2.76 21.60
C ASN A 360 11.88 -2.54 23.02
N SER A 361 13.17 -2.38 23.26
CA SER A 361 13.69 -2.02 24.58
C SER A 361 13.22 -0.64 25.07
N SER A 362 12.94 0.27 24.14
CA SER A 362 12.35 1.58 24.40
C SER A 362 10.84 1.55 24.70
N GLY A 363 10.14 0.44 24.40
CA GLY A 363 8.68 0.34 24.53
C GLY A 363 7.89 1.10 23.47
N VAL A 364 8.55 1.59 22.39
CA VAL A 364 7.88 2.42 21.37
C VAL A 364 7.31 1.63 20.19
N VAL A 365 7.64 0.34 20.04
CA VAL A 365 7.06 -0.48 18.98
C VAL A 365 5.55 -0.63 19.20
N GLY A 366 4.78 -0.28 18.18
CA GLY A 366 3.32 -0.20 18.22
C GLY A 366 2.77 1.16 18.64
N ARG A 367 3.59 2.07 19.21
CA ARG A 367 3.16 3.38 19.69
C ARG A 367 3.15 4.44 18.58
N PHE A 368 2.43 5.54 18.83
CA PHE A 368 2.33 6.69 17.92
C PHE A 368 1.78 6.32 16.54
N LEU A 369 0.83 5.39 16.52
CA LEU A 369 0.08 5.08 15.30
C LEU A 369 -0.68 6.31 14.82
N THR A 370 -0.55 6.65 13.55
CA THR A 370 -1.29 7.73 12.91
C THR A 370 -1.97 7.25 11.64
N ASP A 371 -3.03 7.93 11.24
CA ASP A 371 -3.62 7.89 9.91
C ASP A 371 -3.82 9.32 9.42
N THR A 372 -4.08 9.52 8.16
CA THR A 372 -4.41 10.83 7.59
C THR A 372 -5.83 11.22 7.98
N THR A 373 -6.02 12.45 8.45
CA THR A 373 -7.34 13.02 8.67
C THR A 373 -8.11 13.09 7.35
N GLY A 374 -9.31 12.54 7.29
CA GLY A 374 -10.11 12.45 6.08
C GLY A 374 -11.48 13.05 6.19
N PHE A 375 -11.88 13.78 5.13
CA PHE A 375 -13.25 14.24 4.91
C PHE A 375 -13.54 14.31 3.41
N SER A 376 -14.77 14.01 3.00
CA SER A 376 -15.17 14.09 1.59
C SER A 376 -16.53 14.76 1.45
N MET A 377 -16.68 15.55 0.39
CA MET A 377 -17.93 16.21 0.02
C MET A 377 -18.08 16.21 -1.50
N SER A 378 -19.33 16.12 -1.98
CA SER A 378 -19.64 16.21 -3.41
C SER A 378 -20.62 17.33 -3.68
N GLY A 379 -20.46 17.98 -4.82
CA GLY A 379 -21.39 18.96 -5.35
C GLY A 379 -22.00 18.52 -6.67
N TYR A 380 -23.27 18.87 -6.88
CA TYR A 380 -23.93 18.85 -8.18
C TYR A 380 -23.64 20.17 -8.89
N ILE A 381 -23.12 20.11 -10.13
CA ILE A 381 -22.67 21.27 -10.90
C ILE A 381 -23.58 21.42 -12.14
N PRO A 382 -24.59 22.31 -12.10
CA PRO A 382 -25.57 22.47 -13.20
C PRO A 382 -24.92 22.78 -14.56
N ALA A 383 -23.80 23.49 -14.57
CA ALA A 383 -23.08 23.83 -15.81
C ALA A 383 -22.62 22.60 -16.61
N LEU A 384 -22.54 21.42 -15.98
CA LEU A 384 -22.18 20.15 -16.64
C LEU A 384 -23.42 19.43 -17.21
N ALA A 385 -24.65 19.77 -16.81
CA ALA A 385 -25.86 19.02 -17.15
C ALA A 385 -26.19 19.05 -18.65
N GLY A 386 -25.99 20.16 -19.32
CA GLY A 386 -26.27 20.35 -20.75
C GLY A 386 -25.19 19.89 -21.71
N MET A 387 -24.07 19.41 -21.20
CA MET A 387 -22.93 18.97 -22.03
C MET A 387 -23.18 17.63 -22.70
N LYS A 388 -22.56 17.41 -23.87
CA LYS A 388 -22.59 16.11 -24.54
C LYS A 388 -22.01 15.05 -23.62
N LYS A 389 -22.79 14.01 -23.38
CA LYS A 389 -22.36 12.90 -22.52
C LYS A 389 -21.31 12.04 -23.23
N HIS A 390 -20.25 11.76 -22.54
CA HIS A 390 -19.13 10.93 -23.01
C HIS A 390 -18.46 10.28 -21.82
N ASP A 391 -17.64 9.29 -22.06
CA ASP A 391 -16.69 8.77 -21.09
C ASP A 391 -15.42 9.61 -21.19
N THR A 392 -15.08 10.30 -20.11
CA THR A 392 -13.89 11.17 -20.11
C THR A 392 -12.64 10.31 -20.01
N ASP A 393 -11.85 10.30 -21.06
CA ASP A 393 -10.52 9.72 -21.03
C ASP A 393 -9.67 10.46 -20.01
N GLY A 394 -9.01 9.70 -19.14
CA GLY A 394 -8.20 10.29 -18.10
C GLY A 394 -7.38 9.27 -17.31
N ILE A 395 -6.48 9.79 -16.51
CA ILE A 395 -5.79 9.01 -15.49
C ILE A 395 -6.78 8.77 -14.35
N GLY A 396 -6.78 7.60 -13.76
CA GLY A 396 -7.58 7.32 -12.55
C GLY A 396 -7.16 8.24 -11.40
N GLY A 397 -8.11 8.97 -10.85
CA GLY A 397 -7.89 10.04 -9.90
C GLY A 397 -8.10 11.43 -10.53
N GLY A 398 -7.86 12.49 -9.77
CA GLY A 398 -7.92 13.86 -10.26
C GLY A 398 -6.66 14.24 -11.03
N HIS A 399 -6.81 15.06 -12.08
CA HIS A 399 -5.67 15.63 -12.77
C HIS A 399 -5.17 16.93 -12.13
N VAL A 400 -5.95 17.47 -11.20
CA VAL A 400 -5.59 18.65 -10.40
C VAL A 400 -5.79 18.36 -8.91
N TYR A 401 -5.08 19.09 -8.08
CA TYR A 401 -5.25 19.07 -6.63
C TYR A 401 -4.92 20.44 -6.04
N MET A 402 -5.30 20.68 -4.79
CA MET A 402 -4.97 21.89 -4.07
C MET A 402 -4.01 21.54 -2.91
N PRO A 403 -2.72 21.94 -3.00
CA PRO A 403 -1.78 21.82 -1.87
C PRO A 403 -2.16 22.80 -0.77
N TRP A 404 -1.70 22.58 0.47
CA TRP A 404 -1.96 23.46 1.59
C TRP A 404 -1.46 24.88 1.31
N TRP A 405 -2.37 25.85 1.27
CA TRP A 405 -2.10 27.23 0.87
C TRP A 405 -1.99 28.21 2.04
N LEU A 406 -2.36 27.78 3.25
CA LEU A 406 -2.35 28.63 4.47
C LEU A 406 -1.17 28.30 5.40
N TRP A 407 -0.11 27.71 4.87
CA TRP A 407 1.06 27.30 5.66
C TRP A 407 1.77 28.48 6.36
N ASP A 408 1.75 29.68 5.77
CA ASP A 408 2.29 30.93 6.31
C ASP A 408 1.30 31.68 7.20
N LYS A 409 0.00 31.32 7.14
CA LYS A 409 -1.10 31.88 7.94
C LYS A 409 -1.64 30.90 8.97
N GLN A 410 -0.85 29.91 9.36
CA GLN A 410 -1.29 28.82 10.22
C GLN A 410 -1.93 29.29 11.54
N LYS A 411 -1.48 30.43 12.08
CA LYS A 411 -2.01 30.99 13.33
C LYS A 411 -3.46 31.50 13.21
N ASP A 412 -3.91 31.78 11.98
CA ASP A 412 -5.23 32.37 11.70
C ASP A 412 -6.32 31.31 11.49
N VAL A 413 -5.97 30.03 11.29
CA VAL A 413 -6.93 28.98 10.95
C VAL A 413 -7.52 28.23 12.13
N GLY A 414 -7.04 28.45 13.35
CA GLY A 414 -7.60 27.89 14.59
C GLY A 414 -7.30 26.42 14.87
N PHE A 415 -6.48 25.78 14.05
CA PHE A 415 -5.93 24.42 14.26
C PHE A 415 -4.48 24.36 13.77
N PRO A 416 -3.61 23.48 14.33
CA PRO A 416 -2.25 23.31 13.84
C PRO A 416 -2.25 22.51 12.52
N ARG A 417 -1.23 22.77 11.67
CA ARG A 417 -0.92 22.02 10.47
C ARG A 417 -1.99 22.15 9.38
N GLY A 418 -1.95 21.31 8.33
CA GLY A 418 -2.76 21.56 7.16
C GLY A 418 -3.34 20.31 6.52
N TYR A 419 -3.89 20.50 5.34
CA TYR A 419 -4.40 19.44 4.50
C TYR A 419 -4.26 19.81 3.02
N HIS A 420 -4.20 18.81 2.14
CA HIS A 420 -4.41 19.04 0.72
C HIS A 420 -5.81 18.55 0.29
N ILE A 421 -6.25 18.97 -0.90
CA ILE A 421 -7.54 18.59 -1.43
C ILE A 421 -7.35 17.85 -2.76
N GLU A 422 -7.89 16.64 -2.84
CA GLU A 422 -7.96 15.82 -4.04
C GLU A 422 -9.32 16.05 -4.73
N VAL A 423 -9.33 16.08 -6.06
CA VAL A 423 -10.54 16.26 -6.87
C VAL A 423 -10.93 14.97 -7.55
N GLY A 424 -12.22 14.69 -7.62
CA GLY A 424 -12.77 13.54 -8.33
C GLY A 424 -14.11 13.86 -8.98
N GLY A 425 -14.73 12.88 -9.64
CA GLY A 425 -16.03 13.04 -10.27
C GLY A 425 -15.97 13.39 -11.76
N GLY A 426 -16.98 14.09 -12.26
CA GLY A 426 -17.12 14.37 -13.68
C GLY A 426 -17.55 13.15 -14.50
N TYR A 427 -17.25 13.18 -15.80
CA TYR A 427 -17.55 12.07 -16.70
C TYR A 427 -16.50 10.97 -16.52
N GLY A 428 -16.93 9.75 -16.31
CA GLY A 428 -16.07 8.58 -16.18
C GLY A 428 -16.86 7.30 -16.41
N MET A 429 -16.20 6.17 -16.58
CA MET A 429 -16.88 4.90 -16.74
C MET A 429 -17.82 4.65 -15.54
N PRO A 430 -19.15 4.48 -15.75
CA PRO A 430 -20.07 4.24 -14.65
C PRO A 430 -19.72 2.94 -13.92
N GLY A 431 -19.50 3.04 -12.62
CA GLY A 431 -19.39 1.87 -11.75
C GLY A 431 -20.74 1.45 -11.20
N VAL A 432 -20.83 0.25 -10.64
CA VAL A 432 -22.05 -0.25 -9.98
C VAL A 432 -22.46 0.66 -8.83
N GLY A 433 -21.52 1.11 -8.02
CA GLY A 433 -21.77 2.06 -6.93
C GLY A 433 -22.33 3.39 -7.41
N SER A 434 -21.90 3.89 -8.59
CA SER A 434 -22.42 5.12 -9.18
C SER A 434 -23.90 4.99 -9.56
N PHE A 435 -24.27 3.86 -10.15
CA PHE A 435 -25.67 3.58 -10.50
C PHE A 435 -26.55 3.46 -9.25
N TYR A 436 -26.12 2.69 -8.28
CA TYR A 436 -26.83 2.50 -7.02
C TYR A 436 -26.98 3.82 -6.24
N GLY A 437 -25.94 4.63 -6.16
CA GLY A 437 -26.00 5.96 -5.56
C GLY A 437 -26.97 6.90 -6.30
N ALA A 438 -27.02 6.83 -7.63
CA ALA A 438 -27.96 7.60 -8.42
C ALA A 438 -29.42 7.18 -8.17
N THR A 439 -29.71 5.87 -8.09
CA THR A 439 -31.07 5.39 -7.80
C THR A 439 -31.55 5.74 -6.39
N ARG A 440 -30.65 5.91 -5.42
CA ARG A 440 -30.99 6.32 -4.06
C ARG A 440 -31.28 7.82 -3.92
N ARG A 441 -30.74 8.65 -4.82
CA ARG A 441 -30.99 10.10 -4.79
C ARG A 441 -32.36 10.50 -5.34
N HIS A 442 -32.98 9.61 -6.11
CA HIS A 442 -34.22 9.93 -6.82
C HIS A 442 -35.30 8.96 -6.45
N GLU A 443 -36.48 9.52 -6.18
CA GLU A 443 -37.71 8.76 -6.07
C GLU A 443 -38.21 8.34 -7.46
N GLY A 444 -38.99 7.25 -7.50
CA GLY A 444 -39.59 6.75 -8.71
C GLY A 444 -38.86 5.59 -9.37
N TYR A 445 -39.30 5.23 -10.56
CA TYR A 445 -38.83 4.08 -11.31
C TYR A 445 -39.02 4.25 -12.82
N GLY A 446 -38.56 3.27 -13.60
CA GLY A 446 -38.83 3.19 -15.04
C GLY A 446 -38.13 4.26 -15.87
N ALA A 447 -38.83 4.79 -16.87
CA ALA A 447 -38.26 5.70 -17.87
C ALA A 447 -37.91 7.07 -17.26
N ALA A 448 -38.71 7.58 -16.35
CA ALA A 448 -38.46 8.87 -15.69
C ALA A 448 -37.17 8.87 -14.86
N LEU A 449 -36.98 7.84 -14.03
CA LEU A 449 -35.74 7.66 -13.26
C LEU A 449 -34.51 7.53 -14.18
N LYS A 450 -34.60 6.70 -15.23
CA LYS A 450 -33.51 6.53 -16.21
C LYS A 450 -33.18 7.85 -16.93
N LYS A 451 -34.19 8.67 -17.27
CA LYS A 451 -33.97 9.98 -17.88
C LYS A 451 -33.16 10.88 -16.93
N LYS A 452 -33.58 10.99 -15.67
CA LYS A 452 -32.93 11.82 -14.66
C LYS A 452 -31.51 11.40 -14.39
N ILE A 453 -31.23 10.10 -14.27
CA ILE A 453 -29.87 9.57 -14.10
C ILE A 453 -28.97 9.95 -15.30
N ARG A 454 -29.48 9.88 -16.53
CA ARG A 454 -28.73 10.30 -17.73
C ARG A 454 -28.47 11.80 -17.76
N GLU A 455 -29.43 12.62 -17.36
CA GLU A 455 -29.26 14.08 -17.29
C GLU A 455 -28.19 14.49 -16.29
N GLU A 456 -28.14 13.83 -15.14
CA GLU A 456 -27.19 14.11 -14.07
C GLU A 456 -25.83 13.40 -14.21
N TYR A 457 -25.72 12.44 -15.14
CA TYR A 457 -24.44 11.75 -15.36
C TYR A 457 -23.32 12.72 -15.70
N GLY A 458 -22.22 12.65 -14.94
CA GLY A 458 -21.06 13.51 -15.10
C GLY A 458 -21.16 14.87 -14.41
N CYS A 459 -22.31 15.20 -13.78
CA CYS A 459 -22.53 16.50 -13.15
C CYS A 459 -22.03 16.60 -11.69
N PHE A 460 -21.54 15.51 -11.13
CA PHE A 460 -21.06 15.50 -9.75
C PHE A 460 -19.54 15.65 -9.69
N VAL A 461 -19.08 16.56 -8.84
CA VAL A 461 -17.66 16.79 -8.54
C VAL A 461 -17.44 16.55 -7.07
N GLY A 462 -16.44 15.75 -6.74
CA GLY A 462 -16.09 15.38 -5.37
C GLY A 462 -14.78 16.03 -4.93
N PHE A 463 -14.72 16.37 -3.66
CA PHE A 463 -13.55 16.87 -2.96
C PHE A 463 -13.21 15.94 -1.81
N ALA A 464 -11.95 15.59 -1.66
CA ALA A 464 -11.48 14.75 -0.58
C ALA A 464 -10.27 15.42 0.09
N GLY A 465 -10.42 15.82 1.34
CA GLY A 465 -9.34 16.38 2.15
C GLY A 465 -8.48 15.28 2.75
N ARG A 466 -7.18 15.53 2.76
CA ARG A 466 -6.17 14.67 3.38
C ARG A 466 -5.33 15.53 4.32
N GLY A 467 -5.58 15.38 5.60
CA GLY A 467 -5.00 16.26 6.61
C GLY A 467 -3.98 15.59 7.50
N GLU A 468 -3.15 16.39 8.11
CA GLU A 468 -2.10 15.94 9.00
C GLU A 468 -2.67 15.56 10.37
N MET A 469 -2.33 14.36 10.86
CA MET A 469 -2.59 13.93 12.23
C MET A 469 -1.34 14.13 13.10
N ILE A 470 -1.55 14.61 14.32
CA ILE A 470 -0.47 14.78 15.29
C ILE A 470 -0.27 13.47 16.06
N PRO A 471 0.93 12.84 15.98
CA PRO A 471 1.24 11.64 16.73
C PRO A 471 1.08 11.86 18.24
N ASN A 472 0.43 10.94 18.91
CA ASN A 472 0.22 11.00 20.37
C ASN A 472 0.28 9.60 20.99
N GLU A 473 0.45 9.50 22.30
CA GLU A 473 0.62 8.24 23.03
C GLU A 473 -0.68 7.45 23.18
N LYS A 474 -1.85 8.06 22.93
CA LYS A 474 -3.17 7.43 23.06
C LYS A 474 -3.52 6.58 21.83
N THR A 475 -2.79 6.76 20.73
CA THR A 475 -2.99 6.00 19.49
C THR A 475 -1.85 5.02 19.28
N PHE A 476 -2.17 3.73 19.33
CA PHE A 476 -1.19 2.65 19.24
C PHE A 476 -1.83 1.33 18.85
N CYS A 477 -1.00 0.36 18.52
CA CYS A 477 -1.41 -1.04 18.41
C CYS A 477 -0.51 -1.91 19.28
N GLU A 478 -1.09 -2.98 19.81
CA GLU A 478 -0.41 -3.96 20.65
C GLU A 478 -0.86 -5.37 20.28
N ILE A 479 -0.19 -6.39 20.77
CA ILE A 479 -0.64 -7.77 20.57
C ILE A 479 -1.88 -8.03 21.45
N ASP A 480 -2.95 -8.52 20.82
CA ASP A 480 -4.12 -9.00 21.56
C ASP A 480 -3.74 -10.22 22.41
N PRO A 481 -4.07 -10.23 23.72
CA PRO A 481 -3.63 -11.31 24.62
C PRO A 481 -4.32 -12.65 24.37
N THR A 482 -5.43 -12.67 23.64
CA THR A 482 -6.31 -13.84 23.51
C THR A 482 -6.59 -14.28 22.09
N VAL A 483 -6.51 -13.37 21.12
CA VAL A 483 -6.90 -13.64 19.74
C VAL A 483 -5.70 -13.97 18.87
N VAL A 484 -5.81 -15.06 18.13
CA VAL A 484 -4.84 -15.48 17.10
C VAL A 484 -5.53 -15.57 15.74
N ASP A 485 -4.76 -15.44 14.67
CA ASP A 485 -5.26 -15.68 13.32
C ASP A 485 -5.33 -17.18 12.99
N ARG A 486 -5.84 -17.50 11.79
CA ARG A 486 -5.95 -18.89 11.29
C ARG A 486 -4.61 -19.62 11.15
N TRP A 487 -3.50 -18.90 11.24
CA TRP A 487 -2.13 -19.40 11.18
C TRP A 487 -1.52 -19.58 12.57
N GLY A 488 -2.28 -19.29 13.64
CA GLY A 488 -1.83 -19.36 15.03
C GLY A 488 -0.91 -18.21 15.44
N ILE A 489 -0.92 -17.09 14.70
CA ILE A 489 -0.10 -15.92 15.01
C ILE A 489 -0.96 -14.92 15.78
N PRO A 490 -0.52 -14.42 16.98
CA PRO A 490 -1.23 -13.39 17.73
C PRO A 490 -1.51 -12.14 16.89
N VAL A 491 -2.73 -11.60 17.00
CA VAL A 491 -3.18 -10.46 16.19
C VAL A 491 -2.97 -9.14 16.92
N LEU A 492 -3.18 -8.02 16.20
CA LEU A 492 -3.16 -6.69 16.80
C LEU A 492 -4.50 -6.31 17.39
N ARG A 493 -4.42 -5.58 18.52
CA ARG A 493 -5.48 -4.74 19.07
C ARG A 493 -5.13 -3.29 18.84
N PHE A 494 -6.08 -2.53 18.29
CA PHE A 494 -5.92 -1.12 17.99
C PHE A 494 -6.55 -0.23 19.06
N HIS A 495 -5.82 0.84 19.41
CA HIS A 495 -6.29 1.96 20.21
C HIS A 495 -6.17 3.21 19.35
N PHE A 496 -7.30 3.84 19.02
CA PHE A 496 -7.30 4.96 18.11
C PHE A 496 -8.41 5.98 18.44
N ALA A 497 -8.03 7.24 18.53
CA ALA A 497 -8.96 8.34 18.69
C ALA A 497 -8.40 9.60 18.02
N TRP A 498 -9.25 10.34 17.35
CA TRP A 498 -8.93 11.67 16.86
C TRP A 498 -8.88 12.68 18.01
N SER A 499 -8.03 13.69 17.89
CA SER A 499 -8.02 14.82 18.81
C SER A 499 -8.89 15.98 18.29
N ASP A 500 -9.09 16.99 19.13
CA ASP A 500 -9.83 18.21 18.74
C ASP A 500 -9.15 18.95 17.57
N HIS A 501 -7.86 18.75 17.36
CA HIS A 501 -7.13 19.36 16.24
C HIS A 501 -7.62 18.83 14.91
N GLU A 502 -7.72 17.50 14.76
CA GLU A 502 -8.20 16.85 13.56
C GLU A 502 -9.69 17.13 13.32
N VAL A 503 -10.50 17.21 14.38
CA VAL A 503 -11.92 17.58 14.27
C VAL A 503 -12.08 19.00 13.71
N ARG A 504 -11.35 19.99 14.25
CA ARG A 504 -11.38 21.38 13.72
C ARG A 504 -10.86 21.48 12.30
N GLN A 505 -9.86 20.67 11.95
CA GLN A 505 -9.35 20.59 10.58
C GLN A 505 -10.44 20.10 9.60
N VAL A 506 -11.25 19.11 9.98
CA VAL A 506 -12.38 18.62 9.17
C VAL A 506 -13.49 19.68 9.05
N GLU A 507 -13.75 20.47 10.07
CA GLU A 507 -14.70 21.59 9.99
C GLU A 507 -14.23 22.64 8.97
N HIS A 508 -12.96 22.96 8.95
CA HIS A 508 -12.38 23.85 7.95
C HIS A 508 -12.47 23.23 6.53
N MET A 509 -12.16 21.94 6.36
CA MET A 509 -12.34 21.24 5.08
C MET A 509 -13.77 21.34 4.59
N ARG A 510 -14.75 21.09 5.48
CA ARG A 510 -16.19 21.16 5.16
C ARG A 510 -16.58 22.52 4.60
N ASN A 511 -16.20 23.59 5.28
CA ASN A 511 -16.51 24.95 4.88
C ASN A 511 -15.83 25.30 3.55
N THR A 512 -14.57 24.96 3.39
CA THR A 512 -13.79 25.18 2.15
C THR A 512 -14.42 24.45 0.96
N PHE A 513 -14.81 23.19 1.12
CA PHE A 513 -15.40 22.42 0.02
C PHE A 513 -16.75 22.97 -0.38
N ALA A 514 -17.60 23.35 0.59
CA ALA A 514 -18.88 23.98 0.33
C ALA A 514 -18.70 25.29 -0.44
N GLU A 515 -17.74 26.11 -0.06
CA GLU A 515 -17.43 27.39 -0.74
C GLU A 515 -16.92 27.17 -2.17
N ILE A 516 -16.04 26.19 -2.40
CA ILE A 516 -15.57 25.85 -3.76
C ILE A 516 -16.78 25.42 -4.63
N ILE A 517 -17.65 24.55 -4.12
CA ILE A 517 -18.84 24.08 -4.83
C ILE A 517 -19.75 25.27 -5.18
N GLU A 518 -19.99 26.18 -4.24
CA GLU A 518 -20.79 27.40 -4.48
C GLU A 518 -20.14 28.29 -5.55
N LYS A 519 -18.83 28.51 -5.50
CA LYS A 519 -18.09 29.30 -6.52
C LYS A 519 -18.08 28.63 -7.91
N MET A 520 -18.28 27.31 -7.97
CA MET A 520 -18.53 26.60 -9.23
C MET A 520 -19.97 26.81 -9.76
N GLY A 521 -20.86 27.47 -9.00
CA GLY A 521 -22.29 27.59 -9.29
C GLY A 521 -23.05 26.29 -9.02
N GLY A 522 -22.53 25.45 -8.12
CA GLY A 522 -23.09 24.16 -7.74
C GLY A 522 -23.79 24.16 -6.38
N GLU A 523 -24.35 23.01 -6.06
CA GLU A 523 -25.04 22.73 -4.80
C GLU A 523 -24.40 21.50 -4.13
N VAL A 524 -24.21 21.56 -2.81
CA VAL A 524 -23.72 20.42 -2.04
C VAL A 524 -24.75 19.29 -2.07
N VAL A 525 -24.28 18.07 -2.37
CA VAL A 525 -25.13 16.88 -2.38
C VAL A 525 -25.36 16.40 -0.95
N GLY A 526 -26.63 16.37 -0.54
CA GLY A 526 -27.01 15.99 0.82
C GLY A 526 -26.93 17.16 1.80
N ASP A 527 -26.92 16.85 3.10
CA ASP A 527 -26.80 17.87 4.14
C ASP A 527 -25.37 18.40 4.22
N LYS A 528 -25.21 19.73 4.10
CA LYS A 528 -23.89 20.42 4.25
C LYS A 528 -23.24 20.17 5.61
N ARG A 529 -24.02 19.83 6.63
CA ARG A 529 -23.56 19.54 7.99
C ARG A 529 -23.37 18.05 8.25
N ALA A 530 -23.85 17.19 7.35
CA ALA A 530 -23.69 15.75 7.48
C ALA A 530 -22.25 15.31 7.22
N GLY A 531 -21.89 14.18 7.81
CA GLY A 531 -20.56 13.62 7.74
C GLY A 531 -19.63 14.26 8.78
N GLY A 532 -18.74 13.46 9.27
CA GLY A 532 -17.71 13.82 10.22
C GLY A 532 -16.34 13.41 9.70
N ILE A 533 -15.38 13.42 10.60
CA ILE A 533 -14.06 12.87 10.36
C ILE A 533 -14.16 11.38 10.02
N SER A 534 -13.39 10.92 9.04
CA SER A 534 -13.31 9.51 8.68
C SER A 534 -12.92 8.63 9.88
N VAL A 535 -13.36 7.38 9.91
CA VAL A 535 -12.89 6.42 10.92
C VAL A 535 -11.37 6.23 10.74
N GLY A 536 -10.64 6.09 11.84
CA GLY A 536 -9.20 5.84 11.79
C GLY A 536 -8.87 4.61 10.93
N GLY A 537 -7.84 4.69 10.11
CA GLY A 537 -7.46 3.67 9.14
C GLY A 537 -8.19 3.72 7.80
N GLU A 538 -9.32 4.46 7.68
CA GLU A 538 -10.07 4.54 6.42
C GLU A 538 -9.35 5.26 5.29
N ILE A 539 -8.43 6.16 5.61
CA ILE A 539 -7.62 6.83 4.58
C ILE A 539 -6.44 5.96 4.14
N ILE A 540 -6.16 4.88 4.88
CA ILE A 540 -5.17 3.85 4.52
C ILE A 540 -3.73 4.39 4.51
N HIS A 541 -3.47 5.39 5.31
CA HIS A 541 -2.17 6.01 5.49
C HIS A 541 -1.62 5.76 6.89
N GLU A 542 -1.71 4.51 7.37
CA GLU A 542 -1.16 4.13 8.68
C GLU A 542 0.35 4.30 8.69
N LEU A 543 0.86 5.09 9.62
CA LEU A 543 2.27 5.45 9.80
C LEU A 543 2.67 5.36 11.27
N GLY A 544 3.97 5.54 11.53
CA GLY A 544 4.54 5.48 12.87
C GLY A 544 4.76 4.05 13.33
N THR A 545 4.51 3.75 14.59
CA THR A 545 4.56 2.41 15.20
C THR A 545 5.95 1.81 15.42
N VAL A 546 7.00 2.21 14.68
CA VAL A 546 8.43 1.81 14.88
C VAL A 546 9.31 3.01 14.56
N ARG A 547 8.96 4.17 15.10
CA ARG A 547 9.55 5.46 14.68
C ARG A 547 11.07 5.52 14.78
N MET A 548 11.69 6.26 13.85
CA MET A 548 13.10 6.63 13.92
C MET A 548 13.34 7.80 14.88
N GLY A 549 14.57 7.94 15.36
CA GLY A 549 15.01 9.03 16.22
C GLY A 549 16.48 8.90 16.57
N ASP A 550 17.06 9.91 17.20
CA ASP A 550 18.47 9.92 17.63
C ASP A 550 18.66 9.22 18.98
N ASP A 551 17.66 9.28 19.87
CA ASP A 551 17.72 8.67 21.20
C ASP A 551 17.10 7.25 21.20
N PRO A 552 17.86 6.19 21.48
CA PRO A 552 17.36 4.82 21.55
C PRO A 552 16.35 4.60 22.71
N LYS A 553 16.21 5.51 23.64
CA LYS A 553 15.20 5.45 24.71
C LYS A 553 13.81 5.87 24.24
N THR A 554 13.73 6.65 23.17
CA THR A 554 12.48 7.22 22.67
C THR A 554 12.18 6.84 21.22
N SER A 555 13.04 6.03 20.60
CA SER A 555 12.89 5.55 19.22
C SER A 555 13.36 4.11 19.09
N ALA A 556 12.82 3.38 18.13
CA ALA A 556 13.23 2.01 17.80
C ALA A 556 14.35 1.98 16.77
N LEU A 557 14.39 2.97 15.88
CA LEU A 557 15.27 3.03 14.72
C LEU A 557 16.12 4.31 14.74
N ASN A 558 17.33 4.22 14.18
CA ASN A 558 18.17 5.37 13.92
C ASN A 558 17.75 6.08 12.60
N LYS A 559 18.45 7.15 12.25
CA LYS A 559 18.21 7.96 11.04
C LYS A 559 18.31 7.21 9.70
N TYR A 560 18.85 5.99 9.66
CA TYR A 560 18.93 5.12 8.49
C TYR A 560 17.88 4.01 8.51
N SER A 561 16.86 4.12 9.35
CA SER A 561 15.83 3.08 9.58
C SER A 561 16.41 1.75 10.06
N GLN A 562 17.62 1.73 10.63
CA GLN A 562 18.26 0.59 11.26
C GLN A 562 17.86 0.52 12.74
N ALA A 563 17.54 -0.66 13.25
CA ALA A 563 17.25 -0.84 14.66
C ALA A 563 18.46 -0.47 15.54
N HIS A 564 18.20 0.29 16.62
CA HIS A 564 19.26 0.70 17.55
C HIS A 564 19.98 -0.48 18.18
N GLU A 565 19.25 -1.49 18.59
CA GLU A 565 19.73 -2.65 19.34
C GLU A 565 20.05 -3.89 18.50
N VAL A 566 19.57 -3.97 17.25
CA VAL A 566 19.75 -5.11 16.34
C VAL A 566 20.34 -4.63 15.02
N LYS A 567 21.65 -4.66 14.91
CA LYS A 567 22.40 -3.97 13.84
C LYS A 567 22.13 -4.47 12.41
N ASN A 568 21.62 -5.69 12.24
CA ASN A 568 21.26 -6.23 10.94
C ASN A 568 19.74 -6.27 10.67
N LEU A 569 18.95 -5.49 11.45
CA LEU A 569 17.52 -5.30 11.30
C LEU A 569 17.23 -3.88 10.81
N PHE A 570 16.46 -3.76 9.73
CA PHE A 570 16.03 -2.51 9.13
C PHE A 570 14.51 -2.52 8.90
N VAL A 571 13.89 -1.33 8.92
CA VAL A 571 12.48 -1.14 8.61
C VAL A 571 12.35 -0.18 7.43
N ALA A 572 11.76 -0.63 6.32
CA ALA A 572 11.69 0.13 5.08
C ALA A 572 10.24 0.42 4.62
N ASP A 573 9.34 0.61 5.55
CA ASP A 573 7.96 1.04 5.30
C ASP A 573 7.57 2.22 6.20
N ALA A 574 6.29 2.57 6.19
CA ALA A 574 5.78 3.70 6.95
C ALA A 574 5.81 3.51 8.48
N ALA A 575 6.16 2.32 8.99
CA ALA A 575 6.38 2.12 10.42
C ALA A 575 7.51 3.00 10.96
N SER A 576 8.53 3.29 10.14
CA SER A 576 9.69 4.10 10.51
C SER A 576 9.41 5.61 10.64
N PHE A 577 8.24 6.09 10.23
CA PHE A 577 7.89 7.51 10.19
C PHE A 577 7.71 8.10 11.60
N VAL A 578 8.01 9.38 11.72
CA VAL A 578 7.93 10.14 12.98
C VAL A 578 6.65 10.96 13.05
N SER A 579 6.15 11.42 11.92
CA SER A 579 4.92 12.21 11.78
C SER A 579 4.19 11.83 10.49
N ASN A 580 2.93 12.25 10.39
CA ASN A 580 2.07 12.03 9.24
C ASN A 580 1.63 13.37 8.64
N PRO A 581 2.42 13.99 7.76
CA PRO A 581 2.02 15.19 7.05
C PRO A 581 0.77 15.00 6.19
N ASP A 582 0.25 16.10 5.68
CA ASP A 582 -0.88 16.13 4.74
C ASP A 582 -0.58 15.51 3.35
N LYS A 583 0.48 14.72 3.22
CA LYS A 583 0.92 14.11 1.95
C LYS A 583 0.72 12.61 1.97
N ASN A 584 0.29 12.05 0.84
CA ASN A 584 0.21 10.60 0.66
C ASN A 584 1.61 9.99 0.81
N PRO A 585 1.81 8.97 1.66
CA PRO A 585 3.15 8.57 2.12
C PRO A 585 3.97 7.75 1.13
N THR A 586 3.37 7.25 0.04
CA THR A 586 3.99 6.24 -0.84
C THR A 586 5.34 6.67 -1.41
N LEU A 587 5.49 7.92 -1.87
CA LEU A 587 6.77 8.41 -2.40
C LEU A 587 7.84 8.47 -1.31
N THR A 588 7.49 8.95 -0.12
CA THR A 588 8.43 9.02 1.00
C THR A 588 8.85 7.63 1.47
N ILE A 589 7.94 6.65 1.46
CA ILE A 589 8.28 5.23 1.71
C ILE A 589 9.32 4.76 0.68
N CYS A 590 9.11 5.03 -0.61
CA CYS A 590 10.06 4.64 -1.66
C CYS A 590 11.42 5.34 -1.48
N ALA A 591 11.44 6.64 -1.19
CA ALA A 591 12.67 7.42 -1.00
C ALA A 591 13.47 6.92 0.22
N LEU A 592 12.82 6.73 1.36
CA LEU A 592 13.47 6.21 2.57
C LEU A 592 13.93 4.75 2.40
N SER A 593 13.12 3.91 1.76
CA SER A 593 13.53 2.52 1.45
C SER A 593 14.75 2.48 0.52
N TRP A 594 14.83 3.39 -0.45
CA TRP A 594 16.00 3.51 -1.33
C TRP A 594 17.25 3.87 -0.53
N ARG A 595 17.14 4.92 0.30
CA ARG A 595 18.21 5.38 1.19
C ARG A 595 18.68 4.27 2.14
N THR A 596 17.76 3.58 2.79
CA THR A 596 18.03 2.45 3.70
C THR A 596 18.73 1.30 2.98
N SER A 597 18.31 0.97 1.75
CA SER A 597 18.88 -0.13 0.97
C SER A 597 20.30 0.16 0.49
N GLU A 598 20.59 1.39 0.05
CA GLU A 598 21.96 1.80 -0.30
C GLU A 598 22.87 1.77 0.92
N TYR A 599 22.40 2.29 2.06
CA TYR A 599 23.12 2.25 3.33
C TYR A 599 23.42 0.81 3.78
N LEU A 600 22.41 -0.07 3.78
CA LEU A 600 22.59 -1.47 4.13
C LEU A 600 23.63 -2.15 3.22
N ALA A 601 23.54 -1.98 1.91
CA ALA A 601 24.49 -2.58 0.98
C ALA A 601 25.93 -2.09 1.20
N GLU A 602 26.09 -0.83 1.58
CA GLU A 602 27.40 -0.27 1.94
C GLU A 602 27.93 -0.85 3.25
N GLU A 603 27.10 -0.91 4.29
CA GLU A 603 27.50 -1.48 5.59
C GLU A 603 27.81 -2.98 5.50
N MET A 604 27.10 -3.72 4.65
CA MET A 604 27.44 -5.13 4.35
C MET A 604 28.81 -5.26 3.67
N ARG A 605 29.15 -4.36 2.72
CA ARG A 605 30.48 -4.37 2.08
C ARG A 605 31.60 -4.04 3.05
N LYS A 606 31.34 -3.21 4.06
CA LYS A 606 32.29 -2.88 5.14
C LYS A 606 32.38 -3.97 6.21
N GLY A 607 31.49 -4.97 6.20
CA GLY A 607 31.43 -6.02 7.22
C GLY A 607 30.80 -5.59 8.56
N ASN A 608 30.09 -4.46 8.59
CA ASN A 608 29.44 -3.91 9.80
C ASN A 608 28.09 -4.59 10.10
N VAL A 609 27.53 -5.32 9.12
CA VAL A 609 26.21 -5.98 9.20
C VAL A 609 26.36 -7.46 8.83
#